data_f1b1ffc547699d9c74cd42d3d62c1ca1
#
_entry.id   f1b1ffc547699d9c74cd42d3d62c1ca1
#
_cell.length_a   1.000
_cell.length_b   1.000
_cell.length_c   1.000
_cell.angle_alpha   90.00
_cell.angle_beta   90.00
_cell.angle_gamma   90.00
#
_symmetry.space_group_name_H-M   'P 1'
#
loop_
_entity.id
_entity.type
_entity.pdbx_description
1 polymer ?
#
loop_
_entity_poly.entity_id
_entity_poly.type
_entity_poly.pdbx_seq_one_letter_code
_entity_poly.pdbx_strand_id
1 'polypeptide(L)'
;MTQQEFNIYLGACSDIELSIRNKIAKIHEDVNQHYDEKPYFYHLNKVVTLVLEYLPSICERFEDIVPVLFGAYFHDSIEDARLTYNDVMKIAKEYMPDGQALLATEIVYALTNEKGKNRHERANEKYYAGIRNTMYAPLVKACDRLANYNYAKETNSRMVSCYEKEMEYFIGCLLPNDMNTDSPYSIPEELLAALRS
;
A
#
# COMPACT_ATOMS: atom_id res chain seq x y z
N MET A 1 -7.26 -17.28 0.54
CA MET A 1 -6.94 -18.33 -0.49
C MET A 1 -5.63 -19.04 -0.14
N THR A 2 -5.33 -20.20 -0.76
CA THR A 2 -4.03 -20.84 -0.57
C THR A 2 -2.92 -20.11 -1.34
N GLN A 3 -1.68 -20.21 -0.87
CA GLN A 3 -0.51 -19.62 -1.54
C GLN A 3 -0.34 -20.17 -2.96
N GLN A 4 -0.68 -21.43 -3.19
CA GLN A 4 -0.57 -22.05 -4.52
C GLN A 4 -1.60 -21.43 -5.50
N GLU A 5 -2.85 -21.29 -5.09
CA GLU A 5 -3.89 -20.62 -5.90
C GLU A 5 -3.52 -19.19 -6.22
N PHE A 6 -3.03 -18.44 -5.22
CA PHE A 6 -2.56 -17.08 -5.40
C PHE A 6 -1.45 -16.99 -6.45
N ASN A 7 -0.43 -17.84 -6.36
CA ASN A 7 0.69 -17.83 -7.29
C ASN A 7 0.28 -18.20 -8.72
N ILE A 8 -0.69 -19.13 -8.90
CA ILE A 8 -1.23 -19.47 -10.22
C ILE A 8 -1.93 -18.25 -10.85
N TYR A 9 -2.78 -17.57 -10.08
CA TYR A 9 -3.50 -16.40 -10.57
C TYR A 9 -2.55 -15.22 -10.85
N LEU A 10 -1.60 -14.97 -9.96
CA LEU A 10 -0.56 -13.94 -10.15
C LEU A 10 0.24 -14.19 -11.42
N GLY A 11 0.60 -15.45 -11.70
CA GLY A 11 1.28 -15.84 -12.94
C GLY A 11 0.43 -15.55 -14.19
N ALA A 12 -0.89 -15.76 -14.11
CA ALA A 12 -1.81 -15.45 -15.20
C ALA A 12 -1.97 -13.93 -15.45
N CYS A 13 -1.72 -13.11 -14.42
CA CYS A 13 -1.81 -11.65 -14.50
C CYS A 13 -0.45 -10.95 -14.65
N SER A 14 0.63 -11.69 -14.88
CA SER A 14 2.01 -11.16 -14.89
C SER A 14 2.22 -10.02 -15.91
N ASP A 15 1.61 -10.09 -17.10
CA ASP A 15 1.73 -9.04 -18.11
C ASP A 15 1.02 -7.75 -17.69
N ILE A 16 -0.12 -7.88 -17.01
CA ILE A 16 -0.87 -6.74 -16.46
C ILE A 16 -0.04 -6.11 -15.32
N GLU A 17 0.47 -6.92 -14.41
CA GLU A 17 1.31 -6.45 -13.30
C GLU A 17 2.55 -5.71 -13.84
N LEU A 18 3.26 -6.29 -14.82
CA LEU A 18 4.41 -5.66 -15.45
C LEU A 18 4.06 -4.32 -16.10
N SER A 19 2.90 -4.22 -16.74
CA SER A 19 2.43 -3.00 -17.37
C SER A 19 2.11 -1.91 -16.35
N ILE A 20 1.43 -2.25 -15.24
CA ILE A 20 1.16 -1.36 -14.10
C ILE A 20 2.48 -0.84 -13.51
N ARG A 21 3.40 -1.74 -13.24
CA ARG A 21 4.75 -1.47 -12.74
C ARG A 21 5.51 -0.46 -13.59
N ASN A 22 5.56 -0.68 -14.89
CA ASN A 22 6.25 0.21 -15.83
C ASN A 22 5.56 1.59 -15.91
N LYS A 23 4.24 1.62 -15.86
CA LYS A 23 3.46 2.86 -15.87
C LYS A 23 3.80 3.75 -14.67
N ILE A 24 3.76 3.20 -13.45
CA ILE A 24 4.03 4.00 -12.24
C ILE A 24 5.51 4.41 -12.13
N ALA A 25 6.43 3.53 -12.53
CA ALA A 25 7.85 3.87 -12.57
C ALA A 25 8.10 5.12 -13.44
N LYS A 26 7.50 5.15 -14.64
CA LYS A 26 7.56 6.29 -15.55
C LYS A 26 6.93 7.55 -14.97
N ILE A 27 5.78 7.45 -14.31
CA ILE A 27 5.08 8.58 -13.69
C ILE A 27 5.95 9.26 -12.64
N HIS A 28 6.61 8.50 -11.75
CA HIS A 28 7.52 9.08 -10.75
C HIS A 28 8.82 9.62 -11.37
N GLU A 29 9.34 8.96 -12.41
CA GLU A 29 10.48 9.47 -13.16
C GLU A 29 10.19 10.83 -13.82
N ASP A 30 9.01 10.97 -14.44
CA ASP A 30 8.61 12.20 -15.14
C ASP A 30 8.50 13.43 -14.21
N VAL A 31 8.25 13.21 -12.92
CA VAL A 31 8.26 14.28 -11.90
C VAL A 31 9.57 14.36 -11.11
N ASN A 32 10.57 13.55 -11.49
CA ASN A 32 11.89 13.48 -10.85
C ASN A 32 11.81 13.18 -9.35
N GLN A 33 10.89 12.27 -8.95
CA GLN A 33 10.73 11.85 -7.56
C GLN A 33 11.77 10.78 -7.22
N HIS A 34 12.40 10.92 -6.05
CA HIS A 34 13.41 10.01 -5.56
C HIS A 34 13.10 9.52 -4.13
N TYR A 35 13.61 8.35 -3.82
CA TYR A 35 13.62 7.78 -2.48
C TYR A 35 15.09 7.74 -2.00
N ASP A 36 15.49 8.75 -1.24
CA ASP A 36 16.90 9.13 -1.03
C ASP A 36 17.63 9.28 -2.38
N GLU A 37 18.73 8.55 -2.61
CA GLU A 37 19.50 8.56 -3.85
C GLU A 37 18.98 7.56 -4.91
N LYS A 38 17.88 6.85 -4.61
CA LYS A 38 17.32 5.82 -5.52
C LYS A 38 16.11 6.35 -6.27
N PRO A 39 15.79 5.80 -7.46
CA PRO A 39 14.49 6.06 -8.10
C PRO A 39 13.36 5.71 -7.14
N TYR A 40 12.28 6.50 -7.13
CA TYR A 40 11.15 6.29 -6.19
C TYR A 40 10.53 4.90 -6.32
N PHE A 41 10.57 4.34 -7.52
CA PHE A 41 10.13 2.97 -7.79
C PHE A 41 10.79 1.91 -6.88
N TYR A 42 11.98 2.16 -6.35
CA TYR A 42 12.64 1.27 -5.37
C TYR A 42 11.76 1.04 -4.14
N HIS A 43 11.18 2.11 -3.58
CA HIS A 43 10.26 2.03 -2.45
C HIS A 43 8.97 1.30 -2.83
N LEU A 44 8.35 1.69 -3.94
CA LEU A 44 7.11 1.07 -4.41
C LEU A 44 7.27 -0.45 -4.60
N ASN A 45 8.39 -0.89 -5.17
CA ASN A 45 8.67 -2.30 -5.34
C ASN A 45 8.85 -3.05 -4.00
N LYS A 46 9.45 -2.40 -2.98
CA LYS A 46 9.55 -2.97 -1.62
C LYS A 46 8.16 -3.16 -1.01
N VAL A 47 7.28 -2.17 -1.14
CA VAL A 47 5.89 -2.25 -0.64
C VAL A 47 5.13 -3.38 -1.33
N VAL A 48 5.19 -3.47 -2.66
CA VAL A 48 4.51 -4.52 -3.43
C VAL A 48 5.05 -5.91 -3.06
N THR A 49 6.35 -6.06 -2.85
CA THR A 49 6.94 -7.34 -2.41
C THR A 49 6.33 -7.80 -1.09
N LEU A 50 6.17 -6.91 -0.12
CA LEU A 50 5.50 -7.22 1.16
C LEU A 50 4.00 -7.51 0.97
N VAL A 51 3.31 -6.75 0.11
CA VAL A 51 1.90 -7.03 -0.20
C VAL A 51 1.75 -8.43 -0.80
N LEU A 52 2.61 -8.84 -1.72
CA LEU A 52 2.59 -10.19 -2.31
C LEU A 52 2.84 -11.30 -1.25
N GLU A 53 3.61 -11.00 -0.21
CA GLU A 53 3.88 -11.93 0.89
C GLU A 53 2.65 -12.11 1.80
N TYR A 54 1.97 -11.02 2.17
CA TYR A 54 0.93 -11.05 3.19
C TYR A 54 -0.50 -11.08 2.64
N LEU A 55 -0.74 -10.64 1.42
CA LEU A 55 -2.08 -10.59 0.80
C LEU A 55 -2.79 -11.95 0.75
N PRO A 56 -2.13 -13.09 0.46
CA PRO A 56 -2.82 -14.38 0.34
C PRO A 56 -3.64 -14.78 1.58
N SER A 57 -3.21 -14.37 2.77
CA SER A 57 -3.88 -14.72 4.03
C SER A 57 -5.24 -14.06 4.22
N ILE A 58 -5.45 -12.87 3.66
CA ILE A 58 -6.69 -12.09 3.78
C ILE A 58 -7.42 -11.87 2.46
N CYS A 59 -6.85 -12.29 1.34
CA CYS A 59 -7.49 -12.14 0.03
C CYS A 59 -8.59 -13.17 -0.15
N GLU A 60 -9.84 -12.69 -0.28
CA GLU A 60 -11.02 -13.55 -0.41
C GLU A 60 -11.29 -13.92 -1.87
N ARG A 61 -10.98 -13.03 -2.81
CA ARG A 61 -11.35 -13.15 -4.22
C ARG A 61 -10.14 -12.96 -5.13
N PHE A 62 -10.01 -13.79 -6.14
CA PHE A 62 -8.93 -13.69 -7.13
C PHE A 62 -8.93 -12.35 -7.87
N GLU A 63 -10.11 -11.83 -8.18
CA GLU A 63 -10.27 -10.56 -8.88
C GLU A 63 -9.81 -9.34 -8.07
N ASP A 64 -9.56 -9.45 -6.77
CA ASP A 64 -9.08 -8.37 -5.93
C ASP A 64 -7.53 -8.25 -5.98
N ILE A 65 -6.82 -9.27 -6.45
CA ILE A 65 -5.35 -9.29 -6.47
C ILE A 65 -4.78 -8.14 -7.30
N VAL A 66 -5.23 -7.97 -8.56
CA VAL A 66 -4.73 -6.89 -9.43
C VAL A 66 -5.08 -5.51 -8.89
N PRO A 67 -6.31 -5.22 -8.41
CA PRO A 67 -6.64 -3.98 -7.72
C PRO A 67 -5.74 -3.65 -6.53
N VAL A 68 -5.44 -4.64 -5.67
CA VAL A 68 -4.59 -4.43 -4.50
C VAL A 68 -3.14 -4.15 -4.91
N LEU A 69 -2.60 -4.88 -5.88
CA LEU A 69 -1.26 -4.60 -6.43
C LEU A 69 -1.18 -3.22 -7.06
N PHE A 70 -2.21 -2.82 -7.81
CA PHE A 70 -2.31 -1.46 -8.35
C PHE A 70 -2.30 -0.44 -7.21
N GLY A 71 -3.14 -0.63 -6.18
CA GLY A 71 -3.19 0.22 -4.99
C GLY A 71 -1.84 0.35 -4.31
N ALA A 72 -1.10 -0.75 -4.17
CA ALA A 72 0.24 -0.77 -3.60
C ALA A 72 1.28 -0.03 -4.46
N TYR A 73 1.25 -0.21 -5.79
CA TYR A 73 2.12 0.52 -6.71
C TYR A 73 1.81 2.03 -6.74
N PHE A 74 0.54 2.42 -6.66
CA PHE A 74 0.10 3.80 -6.83
C PHE A 74 -0.14 4.55 -5.52
N HIS A 75 0.11 3.96 -4.33
CA HIS A 75 -0.30 4.50 -3.03
C HIS A 75 0.17 5.95 -2.77
N ASP A 76 1.34 6.32 -3.26
CA ASP A 76 1.91 7.67 -3.11
C ASP A 76 1.73 8.57 -4.36
N SER A 77 1.04 8.09 -5.40
CA SER A 77 0.98 8.79 -6.69
C SER A 77 0.22 10.12 -6.62
N ILE A 78 -0.75 10.26 -5.74
CA ILE A 78 -1.49 11.51 -5.53
C ILE A 78 -0.62 12.52 -4.78
N GLU A 79 0.13 12.08 -3.76
CA GLU A 79 0.98 12.96 -2.95
C GLU A 79 2.25 13.37 -3.69
N ASP A 80 2.95 12.40 -4.24
CA ASP A 80 4.33 12.56 -4.72
C ASP A 80 4.43 12.73 -6.24
N ALA A 81 3.48 12.18 -7.01
CA ALA A 81 3.46 12.30 -8.46
C ALA A 81 2.37 13.25 -9.00
N ARG A 82 1.66 13.97 -8.13
CA ARG A 82 0.66 14.99 -8.46
C ARG A 82 -0.54 14.48 -9.26
N LEU A 83 -0.85 13.19 -9.20
CA LEU A 83 -2.06 12.67 -9.79
C LEU A 83 -3.28 13.11 -8.97
N THR A 84 -4.43 13.19 -9.63
CA THR A 84 -5.72 13.34 -8.97
C THR A 84 -6.41 11.98 -8.82
N TYR A 85 -7.46 11.90 -8.00
CA TYR A 85 -8.33 10.73 -7.93
C TYR A 85 -8.81 10.28 -9.32
N ASN A 86 -9.21 11.24 -10.17
CA ASN A 86 -9.69 10.95 -11.51
C ASN A 86 -8.59 10.44 -12.45
N ASP A 87 -7.35 10.91 -12.28
CA ASP A 87 -6.21 10.39 -13.05
C ASP A 87 -5.93 8.93 -12.66
N VAL A 88 -5.90 8.62 -11.37
CA VAL A 88 -5.71 7.26 -10.87
C VAL A 88 -6.82 6.34 -11.39
N MET A 89 -8.09 6.75 -11.28
CA MET A 89 -9.24 5.99 -11.80
C MET A 89 -9.13 5.73 -13.31
N LYS A 90 -8.74 6.75 -14.08
CA LYS A 90 -8.57 6.62 -15.53
C LYS A 90 -7.47 5.62 -15.87
N ILE A 91 -6.33 5.67 -15.16
CA ILE A 91 -5.23 4.73 -15.37
C ILE A 91 -5.64 3.31 -14.94
N ALA A 92 -6.32 3.13 -13.82
CA ALA A 92 -6.77 1.82 -13.35
C ALA A 92 -7.70 1.13 -14.39
N LYS A 93 -8.57 1.89 -15.04
CA LYS A 93 -9.45 1.39 -16.12
C LYS A 93 -8.71 0.93 -17.40
N GLU A 94 -7.43 1.26 -17.55
CA GLU A 94 -6.59 0.72 -18.65
C GLU A 94 -6.28 -0.78 -18.42
N TYR A 95 -6.33 -1.26 -17.17
CA TYR A 95 -5.87 -2.59 -16.75
C TYR A 95 -6.95 -3.52 -16.23
N MET A 96 -8.09 -2.97 -15.81
CA MET A 96 -9.12 -3.76 -15.13
C MET A 96 -10.52 -3.18 -15.32
N PRO A 97 -11.60 -4.00 -15.13
CA PRO A 97 -12.99 -3.56 -15.20
C PRO A 97 -13.34 -2.48 -14.17
N ASP A 98 -14.38 -1.70 -14.41
CA ASP A 98 -14.80 -0.54 -13.60
C ASP A 98 -14.88 -0.81 -12.09
N GLY A 99 -15.43 -1.95 -11.67
CA GLY A 99 -15.56 -2.29 -10.25
C GLY A 99 -14.21 -2.54 -9.58
N GLN A 100 -13.30 -3.19 -10.28
CA GLN A 100 -11.93 -3.42 -9.81
C GLN A 100 -11.11 -2.11 -9.82
N ALA A 101 -11.27 -1.29 -10.86
CA ALA A 101 -10.62 0.02 -10.97
C ALA A 101 -11.09 0.96 -9.84
N LEU A 102 -12.37 0.86 -9.44
CA LEU A 102 -12.87 1.59 -8.28
C LEU A 102 -12.15 1.14 -7.00
N LEU A 103 -12.10 -0.17 -6.71
CA LEU A 103 -11.39 -0.70 -5.53
C LEU A 103 -9.92 -0.23 -5.51
N ALA A 104 -9.22 -0.36 -6.63
CA ALA A 104 -7.82 0.08 -6.77
C ALA A 104 -7.66 1.58 -6.45
N THR A 105 -8.56 2.41 -6.97
CA THR A 105 -8.52 3.86 -6.77
C THR A 105 -8.88 4.25 -5.33
N GLU A 106 -9.86 3.58 -4.72
CA GLU A 106 -10.23 3.81 -3.32
C GLU A 106 -9.07 3.45 -2.37
N ILE A 107 -8.31 2.37 -2.64
CA ILE A 107 -7.10 2.05 -1.88
C ILE A 107 -6.09 3.21 -1.96
N VAL A 108 -5.77 3.69 -3.16
CA VAL A 108 -4.83 4.81 -3.35
C VAL A 108 -5.32 6.06 -2.62
N TYR A 109 -6.59 6.40 -2.77
CA TYR A 109 -7.19 7.58 -2.16
C TYR A 109 -7.22 7.51 -0.63
N ALA A 110 -7.56 6.36 -0.06
CA ALA A 110 -7.55 6.15 1.39
C ALA A 110 -6.15 6.32 1.99
N LEU A 111 -5.10 6.00 1.22
CA LEU A 111 -3.70 6.11 1.65
C LEU A 111 -3.12 7.52 1.49
N THR A 112 -3.83 8.41 0.78
CA THR A 112 -3.44 9.81 0.59
C THR A 112 -3.67 10.60 1.88
N ASN A 113 -2.63 11.23 2.41
CA ASN A 113 -2.67 12.01 3.65
C ASN A 113 -3.63 13.20 3.57
N GLU A 114 -4.24 13.56 4.68
CA GLU A 114 -5.00 14.82 4.83
C GLU A 114 -4.05 16.03 4.76
N LYS A 115 -4.64 17.21 4.53
CA LYS A 115 -3.89 18.47 4.56
C LYS A 115 -3.50 18.81 6.01
N GLY A 116 -2.24 19.19 6.21
CA GLY A 116 -1.76 19.58 7.53
C GLY A 116 -0.33 20.13 7.50
N LYS A 117 0.04 20.90 8.52
CA LYS A 117 1.36 21.55 8.64
C LYS A 117 2.47 20.57 9.03
N ASN A 118 2.10 19.48 9.69
CA ASN A 118 3.03 18.47 10.16
C ASN A 118 2.44 17.06 9.98
N ARG A 119 3.26 16.03 10.22
CA ARG A 119 2.90 14.62 10.04
C ARG A 119 1.68 14.21 10.89
N HIS A 120 1.60 14.69 12.13
CA HIS A 120 0.50 14.34 13.04
C HIS A 120 -0.85 14.92 12.57
N GLU A 121 -0.85 16.17 12.09
CA GLU A 121 -2.05 16.80 11.52
C GLU A 121 -2.51 16.10 10.24
N ARG A 122 -1.59 15.60 9.42
CA ARG A 122 -1.89 14.90 8.16
C ARG A 122 -2.39 13.49 8.39
N ALA A 123 -1.78 12.75 9.34
CA ALA A 123 -2.18 11.40 9.73
C ALA A 123 -3.12 11.44 10.95
N ASN A 124 -4.26 12.12 10.81
CA ASN A 124 -5.27 12.28 11.86
C ASN A 124 -6.31 11.14 11.85
N GLU A 125 -7.25 11.17 12.79
CA GLU A 125 -8.29 10.13 12.91
C GLU A 125 -9.15 9.99 11.63
N LYS A 126 -9.45 11.07 10.94
CA LYS A 126 -10.20 11.01 9.68
C LYS A 126 -9.44 10.22 8.61
N TYR A 127 -8.12 10.43 8.51
CA TYR A 127 -7.25 9.68 7.63
C TYR A 127 -7.26 8.18 7.97
N TYR A 128 -7.03 7.83 9.24
CA TYR A 128 -7.03 6.43 9.66
C TYR A 128 -8.41 5.77 9.55
N ALA A 129 -9.50 6.50 9.81
CA ALA A 129 -10.85 6.00 9.57
C ALA A 129 -11.10 5.70 8.09
N GLY A 130 -10.60 6.52 7.18
CA GLY A 130 -10.65 6.26 5.73
C GLY A 130 -9.94 4.95 5.38
N ILE A 131 -8.74 4.72 5.92
CA ILE A 131 -7.99 3.48 5.70
C ILE A 131 -8.76 2.27 6.23
N ARG A 132 -9.22 2.30 7.49
CA ARG A 132 -9.97 1.19 8.12
C ARG A 132 -11.25 0.81 7.37
N ASN A 133 -11.89 1.78 6.72
CA ASN A 133 -13.13 1.58 5.98
C ASN A 133 -12.93 1.18 4.51
N THR A 134 -11.69 1.07 4.05
CA THR A 134 -11.35 0.69 2.67
C THR A 134 -10.70 -0.68 2.64
N MET A 135 -11.28 -1.62 1.89
CA MET A 135 -10.75 -2.98 1.73
C MET A 135 -9.27 -2.95 1.33
N TYR A 136 -8.45 -3.76 1.99
CA TYR A 136 -7.01 -3.91 1.76
C TYR A 136 -6.14 -2.66 2.03
N ALA A 137 -6.72 -1.48 2.25
CA ALA A 137 -5.93 -0.30 2.56
C ALA A 137 -5.14 -0.43 3.88
N PRO A 138 -5.65 -1.07 4.97
CA PRO A 138 -4.84 -1.35 6.17
C PRO A 138 -3.61 -2.21 5.87
N LEU A 139 -3.75 -3.26 5.02
CA LEU A 139 -2.64 -4.10 4.58
C LEU A 139 -1.57 -3.27 3.86
N VAL A 140 -1.98 -2.52 2.83
CA VAL A 140 -1.03 -1.71 2.03
C VAL A 140 -0.33 -0.69 2.90
N LYS A 141 -1.05 -0.02 3.82
CA LYS A 141 -0.45 0.95 4.76
C LYS A 141 0.53 0.32 5.74
N ALA A 142 0.23 -0.88 6.21
CA ALA A 142 1.15 -1.64 7.08
C ALA A 142 2.41 -2.07 6.32
N CYS A 143 2.27 -2.53 5.07
CA CYS A 143 3.41 -2.86 4.19
C CYS A 143 4.27 -1.64 3.87
N ASP A 144 3.68 -0.47 3.60
CA ASP A 144 4.39 0.80 3.42
C ASP A 144 5.21 1.15 4.69
N ARG A 145 4.60 1.07 5.87
CA ARG A 145 5.30 1.30 7.14
C ARG A 145 6.47 0.34 7.34
N LEU A 146 6.26 -0.95 7.09
CA LEU A 146 7.30 -1.96 7.22
C LEU A 146 8.45 -1.75 6.22
N ALA A 147 8.14 -1.43 4.96
CA ALA A 147 9.14 -1.11 3.94
C ALA A 147 10.02 0.08 4.35
N ASN A 148 9.40 1.15 4.84
CA ASN A 148 10.08 2.35 5.35
C ASN A 148 10.93 2.04 6.60
N TYR A 149 10.41 1.24 7.53
CA TYR A 149 11.13 0.84 8.74
C TYR A 149 12.35 -0.02 8.42
N ASN A 150 12.19 -1.02 7.54
CA ASN A 150 13.29 -1.88 7.11
C ASN A 150 14.39 -1.08 6.38
N TYR A 151 14.00 -0.15 5.51
CA TYR A 151 14.96 0.72 4.86
C TYR A 151 15.71 1.62 5.85
N ALA A 152 15.01 2.16 6.84
CA ALA A 152 15.64 2.94 7.90
C ALA A 152 16.66 2.10 8.70
N LYS A 153 16.36 0.82 8.98
CA LYS A 153 17.32 -0.11 9.62
C LYS A 153 18.51 -0.40 8.69
N GLU A 154 18.27 -0.70 7.41
CA GLU A 154 19.32 -0.96 6.41
C GLU A 154 20.30 0.22 6.27
N THR A 155 19.81 1.44 6.38
CA THR A 155 20.62 2.68 6.24
C THR A 155 21.10 3.28 7.54
N ASN A 156 20.86 2.64 8.67
CA ASN A 156 21.14 3.16 10.00
C ASN A 156 20.57 4.58 10.23
N SER A 157 19.40 4.84 9.70
CA SER A 157 18.74 6.13 9.81
C SER A 157 18.25 6.41 11.23
N ARG A 158 18.32 7.69 11.66
CA ARG A 158 17.67 8.17 12.89
C ARG A 158 16.15 7.92 12.92
N MET A 159 15.54 7.64 11.78
CA MET A 159 14.11 7.33 11.68
C MET A 159 13.73 6.00 12.34
N VAL A 160 14.68 5.07 12.54
CA VAL A 160 14.43 3.81 13.27
C VAL A 160 13.78 4.09 14.61
N SER A 161 14.42 4.91 15.46
CA SER A 161 13.89 5.26 16.79
C SER A 161 12.53 5.99 16.73
N CYS A 162 12.26 6.71 15.67
CA CYS A 162 10.96 7.35 15.46
C CYS A 162 9.87 6.30 15.17
N TYR A 163 10.17 5.39 14.24
CA TYR A 163 9.22 4.31 13.89
C TYR A 163 8.95 3.38 15.08
N GLU A 164 9.96 2.99 15.84
CA GLU A 164 9.81 2.16 17.05
C GLU A 164 8.87 2.81 18.08
N LYS A 165 9.05 4.09 18.37
CA LYS A 165 8.20 4.82 19.32
C LYS A 165 6.74 4.99 18.88
N GLU A 166 6.53 5.09 17.57
CA GLU A 166 5.19 5.29 16.98
C GLU A 166 4.47 3.98 16.68
N MET A 167 5.15 2.82 16.68
CA MET A 167 4.66 1.58 16.09
C MET A 167 3.34 1.12 16.72
N GLU A 168 3.26 1.02 18.06
CA GLU A 168 2.03 0.57 18.73
C GLU A 168 0.87 1.55 18.52
N TYR A 169 1.13 2.85 18.52
CA TYR A 169 0.12 3.84 18.18
C TYR A 169 -0.37 3.68 16.74
N PHE A 170 0.56 3.52 15.80
CA PHE A 170 0.26 3.30 14.38
C PHE A 170 -0.59 2.04 14.16
N ILE A 171 -0.20 0.92 14.77
CA ILE A 171 -0.97 -0.33 14.71
C ILE A 171 -2.37 -0.12 15.26
N GLY A 172 -2.50 0.50 16.44
CA GLY A 172 -3.78 0.79 17.06
C GLY A 172 -4.70 1.70 16.21
N CYS A 173 -4.11 2.61 15.43
CA CYS A 173 -4.87 3.44 14.49
C CYS A 173 -5.40 2.66 13.28
N LEU A 174 -4.72 1.58 12.87
CA LEU A 174 -5.11 0.78 11.69
C LEU A 174 -6.07 -0.36 12.04
N LEU A 175 -6.05 -0.85 13.27
CA LEU A 175 -6.87 -2.00 13.67
C LEU A 175 -8.28 -1.54 14.05
N PRO A 176 -9.35 -2.16 13.50
CA PRO A 176 -10.69 -1.95 13.99
C PRO A 176 -10.84 -2.49 15.42
N ASN A 177 -11.73 -1.88 16.20
CA ASN A 177 -11.98 -2.24 17.61
C ASN A 177 -12.51 -3.67 17.79
N ASP A 178 -13.05 -4.30 16.73
CA ASP A 178 -13.56 -5.69 16.71
C ASP A 178 -12.73 -6.50 15.71
N MET A 179 -11.61 -7.03 16.19
CA MET A 179 -10.59 -7.64 15.37
C MET A 179 -10.99 -9.02 14.79
N ASN A 180 -11.32 -9.06 13.51
CA ASN A 180 -11.15 -10.26 12.69
C ASN A 180 -9.88 -10.07 11.84
N THR A 181 -8.78 -10.72 12.21
CA THR A 181 -7.49 -10.63 11.51
C THR A 181 -7.52 -11.23 10.10
N ASP A 182 -8.56 -12.02 9.78
CA ASP A 182 -8.72 -12.69 8.47
C ASP A 182 -9.62 -11.89 7.51
N SER A 183 -9.89 -10.64 7.80
CA SER A 183 -10.74 -9.78 6.99
C SER A 183 -9.93 -8.90 6.03
N PRO A 184 -10.43 -8.59 4.82
CA PRO A 184 -9.80 -7.62 3.91
C PRO A 184 -9.74 -6.19 4.46
N TYR A 185 -10.37 -5.93 5.61
CA TYR A 185 -10.29 -4.66 6.36
C TYR A 185 -9.28 -4.73 7.52
N SER A 186 -8.46 -5.76 7.58
CA SER A 186 -7.52 -6.01 8.68
C SER A 186 -6.07 -6.09 8.20
N ILE A 187 -5.19 -6.40 9.15
CA ILE A 187 -3.76 -6.64 8.95
C ILE A 187 -3.47 -8.07 9.40
N PRO A 188 -2.83 -8.91 8.56
CA PRO A 188 -2.43 -10.27 8.95
C PRO A 188 -1.56 -10.30 10.21
N GLU A 189 -1.72 -11.32 11.05
CA GLU A 189 -0.95 -11.46 12.29
C GLU A 189 0.56 -11.51 12.05
N GLU A 190 0.98 -12.18 10.98
CA GLU A 190 2.40 -12.28 10.61
C GLU A 190 2.98 -10.91 10.26
N LEU A 191 2.20 -10.04 9.59
CA LEU A 191 2.62 -8.67 9.29
C LEU A 191 2.66 -7.81 10.57
N LEU A 192 1.72 -8.00 11.50
CA LEU A 192 1.75 -7.33 12.80
C LEU A 192 2.99 -7.75 13.61
N ALA A 193 3.35 -9.03 13.58
CA ALA A 193 4.57 -9.52 14.22
C ALA A 193 5.83 -8.92 13.57
N ALA A 194 5.86 -8.82 12.23
CA ALA A 194 6.97 -8.20 11.50
C ALA A 194 7.13 -6.70 11.79
N LEU A 195 6.03 -5.96 11.98
CA LEU A 195 6.07 -4.55 12.37
C LEU A 195 6.67 -4.35 13.78
N ARG A 196 6.48 -5.31 14.68
CA ARG A 196 6.97 -5.27 16.08
C ARG A 196 8.41 -5.80 16.25
N SER A 197 8.99 -6.42 15.22
CA SER A 197 10.36 -6.97 15.24
C SER A 197 11.40 -5.92 14.84
#